data_484ff9aca447403286d5d9337d00ec88
#
_entry.id   484ff9aca447403286d5d9337d00ec88
#
_cell.length_a   1.000
_cell.length_b   1.000
_cell.length_c   1.000
_cell.angle_alpha   90.00
_cell.angle_beta   90.00
_cell.angle_gamma   90.00
#
_symmetry.space_group_name_H-M   'P 1'
#
loop_
_entity.id
_entity.type
_entity.pdbx_description
1 polymer ?
#
loop_
_entity_poly.entity_id
_entity_poly.type
_entity_poly.pdbx_seq_one_letter_code
_entity_poly.pdbx_strand_id
1 'polypeptide(L)'
;MYPDQSLYPCNSGPELARRINRALRRADQVECVEAEDYTAQRDWYAPIVADAEAGFGGALNCFELMKSYIESGVSGVHFEDQLGSEKKCGHMGGKVLIPTAQHIRHLNAARLAADVCGVPTIIVARTDAESARLLTTDIDERDHPYIDYAAGRTAEGYFRLRDDNAIQSCIDRAKFYAPHCDLIWMETSYPKLSVAREFAEGVRKEFPDKLFSYNCSPSFNWRQHLRPSDMEKFQKELGAMGFKYQ
;
A
#
# COMPACT_ATOMS: atom_id res chain seq x y z
N MET A 1 12.26 -0.20 10.14
CA MET A 1 11.89 -0.37 11.57
C MET A 1 12.06 -1.84 11.94
N TYR A 2 12.57 -2.12 13.11
CA TYR A 2 12.68 -3.47 13.64
C TYR A 2 12.18 -3.49 15.10
N PRO A 3 11.29 -4.38 15.46
CA PRO A 3 10.59 -5.33 14.61
C PRO A 3 9.65 -4.65 13.60
N ASP A 4 8.98 -5.46 12.74
CA ASP A 4 7.99 -4.98 11.77
C ASP A 4 6.86 -4.20 12.47
N GLN A 5 6.27 -3.21 11.80
CA GLN A 5 5.23 -2.35 12.39
C GLN A 5 4.00 -3.15 12.83
N SER A 6 3.67 -4.25 12.16
CA SER A 6 2.56 -5.14 12.52
C SER A 6 2.67 -5.74 13.93
N LEU A 7 3.88 -5.74 14.52
CA LEU A 7 4.14 -6.23 15.87
C LEU A 7 4.00 -5.14 16.95
N TYR A 8 3.76 -3.89 16.56
CA TYR A 8 3.47 -2.80 17.47
C TYR A 8 1.96 -2.63 17.67
N PRO A 9 1.52 -1.94 18.73
CA PRO A 9 0.13 -1.54 18.87
C PRO A 9 -0.35 -0.72 17.66
N CYS A 10 -1.60 -0.91 17.25
CA CYS A 10 -2.17 -0.28 16.05
C CYS A 10 -2.13 1.25 16.06
N ASN A 11 -2.08 1.87 17.25
CA ASN A 11 -1.96 3.33 17.40
C ASN A 11 -0.54 3.86 17.20
N SER A 12 0.47 3.01 17.03
CA SER A 12 1.87 3.45 16.90
C SER A 12 2.09 4.29 15.64
N GLY A 13 1.51 3.89 14.50
CA GLY A 13 1.54 4.66 13.26
C GLY A 13 0.84 6.03 13.37
N PRO A 14 -0.42 6.08 13.82
CA PRO A 14 -1.11 7.35 14.09
C PRO A 14 -0.35 8.29 15.04
N GLU A 15 0.22 7.79 16.12
CA GLU A 15 1.00 8.61 17.05
C GLU A 15 2.28 9.18 16.42
N LEU A 16 2.97 8.39 15.58
CA LEU A 16 4.12 8.87 14.83
C LEU A 16 3.71 9.96 13.83
N ALA A 17 2.66 9.76 13.06
CA ALA A 17 2.13 10.74 12.12
C ALA A 17 1.75 12.04 12.82
N ARG A 18 1.06 11.96 13.98
CA ARG A 18 0.71 13.11 14.80
C ARG A 18 1.93 13.88 15.27
N ARG A 19 2.99 13.17 15.68
CA ARG A 19 4.25 13.79 16.10
C ARG A 19 4.91 14.54 14.95
N ILE A 20 4.96 13.94 13.76
CA ILE A 20 5.52 14.58 12.55
C ILE A 20 4.71 15.84 12.21
N ASN A 21 3.39 15.75 12.15
CA ASN A 21 2.53 16.91 11.85
C ASN A 21 2.71 18.05 12.86
N ARG A 22 2.85 17.73 14.16
CA ARG A 22 3.12 18.75 15.18
C ARG A 22 4.48 19.43 14.99
N ALA A 23 5.49 18.68 14.56
CA ALA A 23 6.81 19.23 14.23
C ALA A 23 6.73 20.17 13.01
N LEU A 24 6.05 19.77 11.95
CA LEU A 24 5.84 20.60 10.75
C LEU A 24 5.07 21.88 11.09
N ARG A 25 3.98 21.76 11.85
CA ARG A 25 3.20 22.92 12.34
C ARG A 25 4.07 23.87 13.18
N ARG A 26 4.94 23.32 14.03
CA ARG A 26 5.82 24.16 14.85
C ARG A 26 6.86 24.89 13.99
N ALA A 27 7.41 24.23 12.96
CA ALA A 27 8.33 24.87 12.02
C ALA A 27 7.67 26.04 11.26
N ASP A 28 6.45 25.85 10.78
CA ASP A 28 5.63 26.89 10.16
C ASP A 28 5.41 28.07 11.10
N GLN A 29 4.97 27.82 12.34
CA GLN A 29 4.77 28.87 13.34
C GLN A 29 6.03 29.66 13.64
N VAL A 30 7.19 29.00 13.76
CA VAL A 30 8.47 29.67 14.03
C VAL A 30 8.85 30.58 12.87
N GLU A 31 8.80 30.06 11.63
CA GLU A 31 9.13 30.85 10.43
C GLU A 31 8.18 32.07 10.29
N CYS A 32 6.87 31.90 10.51
CA CYS A 32 5.93 33.00 10.47
C CYS A 32 6.23 34.09 11.51
N VAL A 33 6.63 33.71 12.72
CA VAL A 33 6.94 34.69 13.80
C VAL A 33 8.26 35.42 13.53
N GLU A 34 9.23 34.73 12.92
CA GLU A 34 10.54 35.30 12.60
C GLU A 34 10.53 36.16 11.31
N ALA A 35 9.53 36.02 10.46
CA ALA A 35 9.39 36.80 9.23
C ALA A 35 8.83 38.21 9.56
N GLU A 36 9.32 39.21 8.82
CA GLU A 36 8.88 40.61 9.01
C GLU A 36 7.38 40.80 8.70
N ASP A 37 6.83 40.03 7.78
CA ASP A 37 5.42 40.10 7.34
C ASP A 37 4.53 39.01 7.99
N TYR A 38 5.07 38.22 8.93
CA TYR A 38 4.39 37.11 9.62
C TYR A 38 3.88 36.01 8.66
N THR A 39 4.54 35.83 7.52
CA THR A 39 4.20 34.77 6.56
C THR A 39 5.35 33.76 6.41
N ALA A 40 5.03 32.46 6.37
CA ALA A 40 6.03 31.44 6.06
C ALA A 40 6.44 31.51 4.58
N GLN A 41 7.73 31.45 4.32
CA GLN A 41 8.29 31.42 2.96
C GLN A 41 8.26 30.01 2.36
N ARG A 42 8.06 28.98 3.19
CA ARG A 42 7.99 27.56 2.81
C ARG A 42 6.64 26.99 3.15
N ASP A 43 6.18 26.08 2.31
CA ASP A 43 5.12 25.16 2.69
C ASP A 43 5.72 24.01 3.52
N TRP A 44 5.53 24.06 4.83
CA TRP A 44 5.98 23.04 5.77
C TRP A 44 5.07 21.81 5.82
N TYR A 45 3.85 21.90 5.27
CA TYR A 45 2.84 20.85 5.38
C TYR A 45 2.98 19.79 4.28
N ALA A 46 4.14 19.12 4.23
CA ALA A 46 4.35 18.00 3.32
C ALA A 46 3.27 16.91 3.55
N PRO A 47 2.63 16.40 2.48
CA PRO A 47 1.65 15.33 2.59
C PRO A 47 2.25 14.07 3.21
N ILE A 48 1.56 13.50 4.20
CA ILE A 48 1.94 12.23 4.83
C ILE A 48 1.03 11.14 4.30
N VAL A 49 1.61 10.10 3.66
CA VAL A 49 0.93 8.85 3.37
C VAL A 49 1.40 7.81 4.38
N ALA A 50 0.46 7.28 5.17
CA ALA A 50 0.75 6.40 6.29
C ALA A 50 0.54 4.92 5.93
N ASP A 51 1.31 4.05 6.57
CA ASP A 51 1.21 2.61 6.48
C ASP A 51 0.21 2.09 7.53
N ALA A 52 -0.91 1.52 7.08
CA ALA A 52 -1.89 0.86 7.93
C ALA A 52 -1.71 -0.67 7.95
N GLU A 53 -0.61 -1.19 7.38
CA GLU A 53 -0.35 -2.62 7.35
C GLU A 53 -1.55 -3.39 6.73
N ALA A 54 -1.90 -4.54 7.29
CA ALA A 54 -3.12 -5.27 6.92
C ALA A 54 -4.38 -4.80 7.68
N GLY A 55 -4.33 -3.61 8.34
CA GLY A 55 -5.46 -3.02 9.06
C GLY A 55 -5.60 -3.47 10.52
N PHE A 56 -4.66 -4.26 11.05
CA PHE A 56 -4.62 -4.74 12.44
C PHE A 56 -5.86 -5.54 12.88
N GLY A 57 -6.55 -6.16 11.94
CA GLY A 57 -7.73 -6.99 12.21
C GLY A 57 -8.73 -7.00 11.06
N GLY A 58 -10.01 -6.97 11.38
CA GLY A 58 -11.09 -6.96 10.40
C GLY A 58 -11.51 -5.54 9.96
N ALA A 59 -12.64 -5.46 9.26
CA ALA A 59 -13.17 -4.20 8.73
C ALA A 59 -13.38 -3.11 9.81
N LEU A 60 -13.84 -3.49 11.00
CA LEU A 60 -14.01 -2.54 12.10
C LEU A 60 -12.69 -1.98 12.61
N ASN A 61 -11.63 -2.81 12.65
CA ASN A 61 -10.28 -2.35 12.99
C ASN A 61 -9.77 -1.36 11.94
N CYS A 62 -9.97 -1.65 10.64
CA CYS A 62 -9.60 -0.75 9.55
C CYS A 62 -10.32 0.60 9.66
N PHE A 63 -11.64 0.59 10.00
CA PHE A 63 -12.44 1.80 10.21
C PHE A 63 -11.85 2.68 11.34
N GLU A 64 -11.63 2.11 12.52
CA GLU A 64 -11.11 2.86 13.67
C GLU A 64 -9.65 3.31 13.47
N LEU A 65 -8.83 2.46 12.84
CA LEU A 65 -7.45 2.82 12.51
C LEU A 65 -7.41 4.00 11.51
N MET A 66 -8.25 3.96 10.48
CA MET A 66 -8.36 5.04 9.50
C MET A 66 -8.78 6.36 10.15
N LYS A 67 -9.76 6.36 11.06
CA LYS A 67 -10.12 7.53 11.86
C LYS A 67 -8.92 8.08 12.63
N SER A 68 -8.19 7.22 13.32
CA SER A 68 -7.01 7.61 14.09
C SER A 68 -5.92 8.25 13.21
N TYR A 69 -5.73 7.77 12.00
CA TYR A 69 -4.83 8.39 11.02
C TYR A 69 -5.34 9.75 10.55
N ILE A 70 -6.63 9.87 10.23
CA ILE A 70 -7.25 11.14 9.82
C ILE A 70 -7.08 12.19 10.94
N GLU A 71 -7.38 11.84 12.18
CA GLU A 71 -7.18 12.70 13.35
C GLU A 71 -5.71 13.08 13.60
N SER A 72 -4.79 12.28 13.10
CA SER A 72 -3.35 12.54 13.14
C SER A 72 -2.88 13.49 12.03
N GLY A 73 -3.77 13.81 11.06
CA GLY A 73 -3.52 14.77 9.98
C GLY A 73 -2.77 14.18 8.80
N VAL A 74 -2.95 12.88 8.49
CA VAL A 74 -2.38 12.28 7.29
C VAL A 74 -3.20 12.66 6.04
N SER A 75 -2.54 12.70 4.89
CA SER A 75 -3.17 12.97 3.60
C SER A 75 -3.62 11.71 2.88
N GLY A 76 -3.01 10.58 3.19
CA GLY A 76 -3.34 9.28 2.62
C GLY A 76 -2.95 8.13 3.53
N VAL A 77 -3.57 6.97 3.30
CA VAL A 77 -3.30 5.74 4.04
C VAL A 77 -3.31 4.57 3.07
N HIS A 78 -2.35 3.67 3.18
CA HIS A 78 -2.39 2.41 2.42
C HIS A 78 -2.70 1.21 3.32
N PHE A 79 -3.44 0.27 2.74
CA PHE A 79 -3.81 -1.02 3.32
C PHE A 79 -3.37 -2.13 2.37
N GLU A 80 -2.83 -3.22 2.92
CA GLU A 80 -2.36 -4.37 2.15
C GLU A 80 -3.23 -5.62 2.33
N ASP A 81 -3.21 -6.50 1.33
CA ASP A 81 -4.02 -7.72 1.29
C ASP A 81 -3.34 -8.95 1.93
N GLN A 82 -2.37 -8.74 2.81
CA GLN A 82 -1.78 -9.80 3.61
C GLN A 82 -2.64 -10.16 4.84
N LEU A 83 -2.52 -11.41 5.30
CA LEU A 83 -3.04 -11.82 6.61
C LEU A 83 -2.22 -11.13 7.72
N GLY A 84 -2.85 -10.32 8.55
CA GLY A 84 -2.17 -9.50 9.55
C GLY A 84 -1.33 -10.28 10.56
N SER A 85 -1.78 -11.49 10.97
CA SER A 85 -1.04 -12.35 11.89
C SER A 85 0.22 -12.99 11.28
N GLU A 86 0.28 -13.12 9.95
CA GLU A 86 1.37 -13.73 9.19
C GLU A 86 2.10 -12.72 8.30
N LYS A 87 1.87 -11.44 8.51
CA LYS A 87 2.40 -10.37 7.70
C LYS A 87 3.92 -10.41 7.63
N LYS A 88 4.43 -10.27 6.41
CA LYS A 88 5.87 -10.18 6.10
C LYS A 88 6.17 -8.86 5.42
N CYS A 89 7.40 -8.35 5.62
CA CYS A 89 7.90 -7.22 4.85
C CYS A 89 7.78 -7.48 3.34
N GLY A 90 7.50 -6.44 2.56
CA GLY A 90 7.23 -6.52 1.12
C GLY A 90 8.22 -7.34 0.29
N HIS A 91 9.50 -7.35 0.68
CA HIS A 91 10.57 -8.07 0.00
C HIS A 91 10.78 -9.52 0.47
N MET A 92 10.04 -9.96 1.48
CA MET A 92 10.19 -11.31 2.05
C MET A 92 9.20 -12.29 1.40
N GLY A 93 9.65 -13.54 1.26
CA GLY A 93 8.77 -14.65 0.88
C GLY A 93 7.91 -15.14 2.04
N GLY A 94 6.94 -16.03 1.72
CA GLY A 94 6.08 -16.65 2.73
C GLY A 94 4.89 -15.79 3.15
N LYS A 95 4.52 -14.79 2.35
CA LYS A 95 3.32 -13.98 2.53
C LYS A 95 2.07 -14.84 2.37
N VAL A 96 1.07 -14.55 3.21
CA VAL A 96 -0.26 -15.16 3.15
C VAL A 96 -1.27 -14.07 2.77
N LEU A 97 -1.96 -14.25 1.66
CA LEU A 97 -3.02 -13.33 1.23
C LEU A 97 -4.33 -13.64 1.95
N ILE A 98 -5.13 -12.60 2.16
CA ILE A 98 -6.55 -12.71 2.45
C ILE A 98 -7.35 -12.75 1.15
N PRO A 99 -8.61 -13.28 1.15
CA PRO A 99 -9.47 -13.24 -0.02
C PRO A 99 -9.67 -11.83 -0.56
N THR A 100 -9.79 -11.70 -1.87
CA THR A 100 -10.04 -10.42 -2.56
C THR A 100 -11.24 -9.66 -1.95
N ALA A 101 -12.36 -10.37 -1.69
CA ALA A 101 -13.54 -9.76 -1.04
C ALA A 101 -13.25 -9.23 0.36
N GLN A 102 -12.37 -9.87 1.11
CA GLN A 102 -12.03 -9.41 2.46
C GLN A 102 -11.25 -8.10 2.40
N HIS A 103 -10.28 -7.99 1.50
CA HIS A 103 -9.53 -6.73 1.34
C HIS A 103 -10.44 -5.59 0.85
N ILE A 104 -11.38 -5.86 -0.07
CA ILE A 104 -12.38 -4.88 -0.49
C ILE A 104 -13.19 -4.37 0.72
N ARG A 105 -13.58 -5.25 1.65
CA ARG A 105 -14.27 -4.81 2.88
C ARG A 105 -13.40 -3.91 3.75
N HIS A 106 -12.08 -4.16 3.82
CA HIS A 106 -11.13 -3.28 4.52
C HIS A 106 -11.06 -1.89 3.87
N LEU A 107 -10.94 -1.83 2.54
CA LEU A 107 -10.93 -0.58 1.79
C LEU A 107 -12.24 0.21 1.95
N ASN A 108 -13.38 -0.47 1.89
CA ASN A 108 -14.69 0.16 2.10
C ASN A 108 -14.85 0.70 3.53
N ALA A 109 -14.33 -0.02 4.53
CA ALA A 109 -14.33 0.46 5.91
C ALA A 109 -13.45 1.71 6.08
N ALA A 110 -12.29 1.75 5.42
CA ALA A 110 -11.43 2.92 5.40
C ALA A 110 -12.11 4.11 4.70
N ARG A 111 -12.80 3.89 3.58
CA ARG A 111 -13.57 4.94 2.89
C ARG A 111 -14.70 5.46 3.76
N LEU A 112 -15.46 4.57 4.39
CA LEU A 112 -16.53 4.96 5.32
C LEU A 112 -16.00 5.83 6.47
N ALA A 113 -14.81 5.51 7.00
CA ALA A 113 -14.18 6.32 8.04
C ALA A 113 -13.84 7.74 7.54
N ALA A 114 -13.31 7.86 6.33
CA ALA A 114 -13.04 9.16 5.70
C ALA A 114 -14.33 9.97 5.50
N ASP A 115 -15.39 9.32 5.02
CA ASP A 115 -16.71 9.95 4.82
C ASP A 115 -17.33 10.42 6.14
N VAL A 116 -17.27 9.59 7.19
CA VAL A 116 -17.77 9.96 8.54
C VAL A 116 -16.98 11.12 9.13
N CYS A 117 -15.66 11.15 8.92
CA CYS A 117 -14.82 12.26 9.39
C CYS A 117 -14.96 13.52 8.50
N GLY A 118 -15.57 13.42 7.33
CA GLY A 118 -15.71 14.52 6.37
C GLY A 118 -14.37 14.97 5.76
N VAL A 119 -13.39 14.07 5.66
CA VAL A 119 -12.04 14.37 5.14
C VAL A 119 -11.76 13.50 3.91
N PRO A 120 -11.41 14.07 2.75
CA PRO A 120 -11.14 13.34 1.53
C PRO A 120 -9.74 12.69 1.54
N THR A 121 -9.48 11.87 2.56
CA THR A 121 -8.20 11.18 2.71
C THR A 121 -8.00 10.16 1.60
N ILE A 122 -6.84 10.18 0.98
CA ILE A 122 -6.46 9.26 -0.11
C ILE A 122 -6.33 7.84 0.43
N ILE A 123 -6.98 6.89 -0.23
CA ILE A 123 -6.86 5.46 0.08
C ILE A 123 -6.03 4.78 -1.00
N VAL A 124 -4.95 4.12 -0.58
CA VAL A 124 -4.09 3.33 -1.45
C VAL A 124 -4.31 1.85 -1.15
N ALA A 125 -4.79 1.11 -2.15
CA ALA A 125 -4.89 -0.35 -2.06
C ALA A 125 -3.56 -0.98 -2.47
N ARG A 126 -2.92 -1.71 -1.56
CA ARG A 126 -1.70 -2.46 -1.85
C ARG A 126 -2.03 -3.94 -2.03
N THR A 127 -1.45 -4.56 -3.06
CA THR A 127 -1.44 -6.01 -3.23
C THR A 127 -0.03 -6.56 -3.13
N ASP A 128 0.10 -7.64 -2.40
CA ASP A 128 1.33 -8.40 -2.20
C ASP A 128 1.36 -9.71 -3.01
N ALA A 129 0.43 -9.88 -3.95
CA ALA A 129 0.23 -11.12 -4.70
C ALA A 129 1.43 -11.52 -5.59
N GLU A 130 2.34 -10.58 -5.94
CA GLU A 130 3.53 -10.88 -6.76
C GLU A 130 4.44 -11.92 -6.11
N SER A 131 4.64 -11.83 -4.81
CA SER A 131 5.53 -12.74 -4.07
C SER A 131 4.82 -13.62 -3.05
N ALA A 132 3.50 -13.50 -2.90
CA ALA A 132 2.73 -14.36 -2.03
C ALA A 132 2.64 -15.79 -2.59
N ARG A 133 2.69 -16.77 -1.68
CA ARG A 133 2.60 -18.21 -2.02
C ARG A 133 1.44 -18.91 -1.33
N LEU A 134 0.72 -18.20 -0.49
CA LEU A 134 -0.36 -18.75 0.34
C LEU A 134 -1.57 -17.85 0.32
N LEU A 135 -2.75 -18.46 0.49
CA LEU A 135 -4.05 -17.80 0.63
C LEU A 135 -4.80 -18.44 1.81
N THR A 136 -5.44 -17.62 2.64
CA THR A 136 -6.12 -18.10 3.85
C THR A 136 -7.27 -19.05 3.56
N THR A 137 -8.08 -18.78 2.53
CA THR A 137 -9.28 -19.55 2.17
C THR A 137 -9.68 -19.28 0.73
N ASP A 138 -10.35 -20.23 0.11
CA ASP A 138 -10.89 -20.19 -1.26
C ASP A 138 -12.37 -19.75 -1.32
N ILE A 139 -12.85 -19.04 -0.30
CA ILE A 139 -14.25 -18.59 -0.26
C ILE A 139 -14.62 -17.59 -1.36
N ASP A 140 -13.64 -16.96 -1.98
CA ASP A 140 -13.81 -15.99 -3.05
C ASP A 140 -13.43 -16.61 -4.40
N GLU A 141 -14.41 -16.80 -5.28
CA GLU A 141 -14.22 -17.40 -6.60
C GLU A 141 -13.22 -16.63 -7.48
N ARG A 142 -13.02 -15.33 -7.25
CA ARG A 142 -12.05 -14.51 -7.97
C ARG A 142 -10.61 -14.95 -7.73
N ASP A 143 -10.34 -15.60 -6.60
CA ASP A 143 -9.01 -16.09 -6.24
C ASP A 143 -8.75 -17.52 -6.75
N HIS A 144 -9.79 -18.29 -7.13
CA HIS A 144 -9.68 -19.68 -7.58
C HIS A 144 -8.67 -19.91 -8.72
N PRO A 145 -8.59 -19.05 -9.76
CA PRO A 145 -7.62 -19.26 -10.86
C PRO A 145 -6.16 -19.32 -10.41
N TYR A 146 -5.86 -18.75 -9.25
CA TYR A 146 -4.50 -18.62 -8.72
C TYR A 146 -4.15 -19.69 -7.67
N ILE A 147 -5.12 -20.53 -7.28
CA ILE A 147 -4.90 -21.61 -6.29
C ILE A 147 -4.36 -22.86 -6.99
N ASP A 148 -3.32 -23.43 -6.40
CA ASP A 148 -2.83 -24.76 -6.75
C ASP A 148 -3.54 -25.82 -5.87
N TYR A 149 -4.70 -26.26 -6.32
CA TYR A 149 -5.48 -27.29 -5.62
C TYR A 149 -4.74 -28.63 -5.57
N ALA A 150 -3.86 -28.93 -6.54
CA ALA A 150 -3.11 -30.18 -6.60
C ALA A 150 -2.00 -30.23 -5.54
N ALA A 151 -1.43 -29.07 -5.18
CA ALA A 151 -0.42 -28.97 -4.14
C ALA A 151 -0.99 -29.10 -2.71
N GLY A 152 -2.34 -29.12 -2.57
CA GLY A 152 -3.03 -29.22 -1.30
C GLY A 152 -2.80 -27.99 -0.39
N ARG A 153 -3.13 -28.16 0.90
CA ARG A 153 -3.00 -27.11 1.91
C ARG A 153 -1.71 -27.28 2.74
N THR A 154 -1.30 -26.19 3.39
CA THR A 154 -0.27 -26.24 4.43
C THR A 154 -0.80 -26.90 5.71
N ALA A 155 0.08 -27.16 6.69
CA ALA A 155 -0.31 -27.71 7.99
C ALA A 155 -1.26 -26.76 8.74
N GLU A 156 -1.11 -25.45 8.53
CA GLU A 156 -1.96 -24.39 9.08
C GLU A 156 -3.31 -24.26 8.35
N GLY A 157 -3.49 -24.99 7.24
CA GLY A 157 -4.72 -25.00 6.46
C GLY A 157 -4.78 -24.00 5.32
N TYR A 158 -3.72 -23.24 5.03
CA TYR A 158 -3.67 -22.27 3.94
C TYR A 158 -3.60 -22.97 2.58
N PHE A 159 -4.26 -22.41 1.57
CA PHE A 159 -4.11 -22.83 0.19
C PHE A 159 -2.77 -22.37 -0.37
N ARG A 160 -2.18 -23.18 -1.25
CA ARG A 160 -0.98 -22.80 -2.00
C ARG A 160 -1.38 -22.06 -3.26
N LEU A 161 -0.63 -21.00 -3.59
CA LEU A 161 -0.80 -20.24 -4.82
C LEU A 161 0.16 -20.75 -5.89
N ARG A 162 -0.24 -20.60 -7.14
CA ARG A 162 0.59 -20.89 -8.31
C ARG A 162 1.68 -19.85 -8.48
N ASP A 163 2.86 -20.28 -8.91
CA ASP A 163 4.01 -19.40 -9.17
C ASP A 163 4.01 -18.78 -10.57
N ASP A 164 3.31 -19.41 -11.53
CA ASP A 164 3.36 -19.06 -12.94
C ASP A 164 2.50 -17.86 -13.36
N ASN A 165 1.61 -17.38 -12.49
CA ASN A 165 0.64 -16.33 -12.79
C ASN A 165 0.67 -15.14 -11.79
N ALA A 166 1.78 -14.90 -11.11
CA ALA A 166 1.87 -13.90 -10.04
C ALA A 166 1.50 -12.48 -10.51
N ILE A 167 2.02 -12.03 -11.65
CA ILE A 167 1.70 -10.69 -12.18
C ILE A 167 0.23 -10.58 -12.59
N GLN A 168 -0.35 -11.61 -13.18
CA GLN A 168 -1.76 -11.61 -13.56
C GLN A 168 -2.66 -11.59 -12.32
N SER A 169 -2.28 -12.30 -11.25
CA SER A 169 -2.96 -12.20 -9.95
C SER A 169 -2.96 -10.78 -9.41
N CYS A 170 -1.82 -10.07 -9.48
CA CYS A 170 -1.75 -8.66 -9.09
C CYS A 170 -2.67 -7.77 -9.93
N ILE A 171 -2.68 -7.96 -11.25
CA ILE A 171 -3.51 -7.17 -12.18
C ILE A 171 -4.99 -7.38 -11.88
N ASP A 172 -5.43 -8.63 -11.71
CA ASP A 172 -6.84 -8.95 -11.49
C ASP A 172 -7.30 -8.46 -10.10
N ARG A 173 -6.50 -8.68 -9.04
CA ARG A 173 -6.78 -8.09 -7.73
C ARG A 173 -6.85 -6.57 -7.80
N ALA A 174 -5.91 -5.93 -8.49
CA ALA A 174 -5.89 -4.48 -8.67
C ALA A 174 -7.16 -3.97 -9.36
N LYS A 175 -7.67 -4.66 -10.39
CA LYS A 175 -8.93 -4.32 -11.04
C LYS A 175 -10.12 -4.41 -10.09
N PHE A 176 -10.17 -5.44 -9.25
CA PHE A 176 -11.23 -5.55 -8.23
C PHE A 176 -11.11 -4.48 -7.14
N TYR A 177 -9.91 -4.02 -6.81
CA TYR A 177 -9.69 -2.95 -5.84
C TYR A 177 -9.93 -1.55 -6.40
N ALA A 178 -9.77 -1.38 -7.72
CA ALA A 178 -9.81 -0.07 -8.38
C ALA A 178 -11.05 0.78 -8.05
N PRO A 179 -12.29 0.25 -7.96
CA PRO A 179 -13.46 1.02 -7.57
C PRO A 179 -13.46 1.48 -6.09
N HIS A 180 -12.61 0.91 -5.25
CA HIS A 180 -12.63 1.05 -3.79
C HIS A 180 -11.45 1.87 -3.24
N CYS A 181 -10.58 2.39 -4.11
CA CYS A 181 -9.40 3.14 -3.71
C CYS A 181 -9.08 4.25 -4.72
N ASP A 182 -8.23 5.18 -4.31
CA ASP A 182 -7.75 6.28 -5.15
C ASP A 182 -6.51 5.88 -5.96
N LEU A 183 -5.55 5.22 -5.31
CA LEU A 183 -4.34 4.67 -5.93
C LEU A 183 -4.23 3.18 -5.68
N ILE A 184 -3.50 2.50 -6.58
CA ILE A 184 -3.16 1.08 -6.41
C ILE A 184 -1.64 0.92 -6.36
N TRP A 185 -1.19 0.08 -5.46
CA TRP A 185 0.20 -0.29 -5.27
C TRP A 185 0.37 -1.79 -5.41
N MET A 186 1.14 -2.23 -6.39
CA MET A 186 1.66 -3.58 -6.45
C MET A 186 3.04 -3.60 -5.78
N GLU A 187 3.17 -4.31 -4.67
CA GLU A 187 4.46 -4.51 -4.04
C GLU A 187 5.33 -5.44 -4.89
N THR A 188 6.60 -5.09 -5.03
CA THR A 188 7.57 -5.87 -5.81
C THR A 188 8.81 -6.19 -4.97
N SER A 189 9.52 -7.27 -5.34
CA SER A 189 10.71 -7.71 -4.62
C SER A 189 11.99 -7.03 -5.13
N TYR A 190 11.97 -6.43 -6.32
CA TYR A 190 13.11 -5.78 -6.96
C TYR A 190 12.66 -4.78 -8.04
N PRO A 191 13.52 -3.79 -8.41
CA PRO A 191 13.14 -2.72 -9.32
C PRO A 191 13.15 -3.19 -10.79
N LYS A 192 11.98 -3.39 -11.39
CA LYS A 192 11.84 -3.84 -12.79
C LYS A 192 10.74 -3.08 -13.51
N LEU A 193 11.14 -2.13 -14.37
CA LEU A 193 10.22 -1.28 -15.13
C LEU A 193 9.28 -2.06 -16.06
N SER A 194 9.72 -3.19 -16.61
CA SER A 194 8.86 -4.02 -17.48
C SER A 194 7.66 -4.59 -16.72
N VAL A 195 7.86 -5.03 -15.47
CA VAL A 195 6.79 -5.54 -14.61
C VAL A 195 5.84 -4.41 -14.20
N ALA A 196 6.40 -3.24 -13.85
CA ALA A 196 5.58 -2.06 -13.55
C ALA A 196 4.72 -1.63 -14.75
N ARG A 197 5.28 -1.68 -15.96
CA ARG A 197 4.56 -1.39 -17.21
C ARG A 197 3.43 -2.38 -17.47
N GLU A 198 3.72 -3.67 -17.40
CA GLU A 198 2.75 -4.74 -17.59
C GLU A 198 1.56 -4.61 -16.62
N PHE A 199 1.85 -4.33 -15.35
CA PHE A 199 0.85 -4.08 -14.34
C PHE A 199 -0.01 -2.85 -14.69
N ALA A 200 0.62 -1.70 -14.96
CA ALA A 200 -0.09 -0.46 -15.26
C ALA A 200 -0.97 -0.59 -16.51
N GLU A 201 -0.44 -1.17 -17.58
CA GLU A 201 -1.17 -1.42 -18.82
C GLU A 201 -2.33 -2.40 -18.61
N GLY A 202 -2.11 -3.47 -17.82
CA GLY A 202 -3.12 -4.46 -17.50
C GLY A 202 -4.32 -3.86 -16.77
N VAL A 203 -4.08 -3.02 -15.76
CA VAL A 203 -5.15 -2.37 -14.99
C VAL A 203 -5.85 -1.29 -15.83
N ARG A 204 -5.09 -0.49 -16.58
CA ARG A 204 -5.64 0.63 -17.37
C ARG A 204 -6.48 0.22 -18.57
N LYS A 205 -6.46 -1.03 -18.99
CA LYS A 205 -7.41 -1.54 -19.97
C LYS A 205 -8.87 -1.36 -19.53
N GLU A 206 -9.14 -1.43 -18.23
CA GLU A 206 -10.47 -1.29 -17.65
C GLU A 206 -10.64 0.02 -16.88
N PHE A 207 -9.56 0.53 -16.29
CA PHE A 207 -9.53 1.75 -15.48
C PHE A 207 -8.48 2.73 -16.01
N PRO A 208 -8.73 3.42 -17.16
CA PRO A 208 -7.73 4.20 -17.89
C PRO A 208 -7.10 5.33 -17.05
N ASP A 209 -7.87 5.92 -16.14
CA ASP A 209 -7.43 7.05 -15.31
C ASP A 209 -6.84 6.63 -13.96
N LYS A 210 -6.72 5.31 -13.70
CA LYS A 210 -6.20 4.84 -12.41
C LYS A 210 -4.76 5.26 -12.22
N LEU A 211 -4.49 5.82 -11.04
CA LEU A 211 -3.17 6.19 -10.57
C LEU A 211 -2.55 5.07 -9.73
N PHE A 212 -1.22 5.06 -9.69
CA PHE A 212 -0.46 4.01 -9.03
C PHE A 212 0.56 4.58 -8.04
N SER A 213 0.92 3.74 -7.06
CA SER A 213 2.06 3.93 -6.16
C SER A 213 3.13 2.88 -6.44
N TYR A 214 4.38 3.20 -6.16
CA TYR A 214 5.51 2.29 -6.30
C TYR A 214 6.48 2.45 -5.13
N ASN A 215 6.97 1.33 -4.60
CA ASN A 215 8.01 1.33 -3.58
C ASN A 215 9.39 1.34 -4.21
N CYS A 216 10.07 2.48 -4.14
CA CYS A 216 11.49 2.62 -4.52
C CYS A 216 12.39 2.31 -3.32
N SER A 217 12.25 1.14 -2.73
CA SER A 217 12.95 0.76 -1.52
C SER A 217 14.48 0.79 -1.67
N PRO A 218 15.23 1.37 -0.70
CA PRO A 218 16.69 1.27 -0.69
C PRO A 218 17.18 -0.18 -0.50
N SER A 219 16.34 -1.10 -0.02
CA SER A 219 16.66 -2.51 0.18
C SER A 219 16.62 -3.36 -1.10
N PHE A 220 16.21 -2.82 -2.24
CA PHE A 220 16.13 -3.53 -3.53
C PHE A 220 17.47 -3.97 -4.12
N ASN A 221 18.60 -3.63 -3.52
CA ASN A 221 19.91 -3.89 -4.11
C ASN A 221 20.04 -3.39 -5.56
N TRP A 222 19.69 -2.13 -5.76
CA TRP A 222 19.54 -1.47 -7.06
C TRP A 222 20.67 -1.75 -8.06
N ARG A 223 21.94 -1.70 -7.58
CA ARG A 223 23.12 -1.91 -8.43
C ARG A 223 23.25 -3.33 -8.96
N GLN A 224 22.60 -4.30 -8.34
CA GLN A 224 22.55 -5.68 -8.81
C GLN A 224 21.60 -5.83 -10.00
N HIS A 225 20.57 -5.00 -10.06
CA HIS A 225 19.48 -5.10 -11.02
C HIS A 225 19.55 -4.06 -12.15
N LEU A 226 20.13 -2.89 -11.89
CA LEU A 226 20.10 -1.75 -12.78
C LEU A 226 21.49 -1.10 -12.92
N ARG A 227 21.80 -0.58 -14.12
CA ARG A 227 22.94 0.29 -14.37
C ARG A 227 22.66 1.68 -13.78
N PRO A 228 23.68 2.47 -13.43
CA PRO A 228 23.50 3.83 -12.89
C PRO A 228 22.60 4.71 -13.76
N SER A 229 22.77 4.68 -15.09
CA SER A 229 21.96 5.44 -16.05
C SER A 229 20.47 5.03 -16.07
N ASP A 230 20.16 3.80 -15.71
CA ASP A 230 18.78 3.30 -15.64
C ASP A 230 18.15 3.71 -14.29
N MET A 231 18.93 3.72 -13.21
CA MET A 231 18.49 4.21 -11.90
C MET A 231 18.09 5.70 -11.95
N GLU A 232 18.89 6.55 -12.62
CA GLU A 232 18.58 7.99 -12.77
C GLU A 232 17.24 8.26 -13.44
N LYS A 233 16.81 7.39 -14.34
CA LYS A 233 15.56 7.55 -15.12
C LYS A 233 14.37 6.83 -14.50
N PHE A 234 14.61 5.94 -13.54
CA PHE A 234 13.62 4.98 -13.05
C PHE A 234 12.32 5.66 -12.57
N GLN A 235 12.42 6.63 -11.68
CA GLN A 235 11.25 7.36 -11.17
C GLN A 235 10.52 8.15 -12.26
N LYS A 236 11.24 8.77 -13.18
CA LYS A 236 10.64 9.49 -14.31
C LYS A 236 9.84 8.56 -15.21
N GLU A 237 10.37 7.39 -15.51
CA GLU A 237 9.68 6.37 -16.31
C GLU A 237 8.45 5.81 -15.61
N LEU A 238 8.55 5.53 -14.30
CA LEU A 238 7.39 5.18 -13.47
C LEU A 238 6.31 6.27 -13.52
N GLY A 239 6.70 7.52 -13.34
CA GLY A 239 5.78 8.67 -13.40
C GLY A 239 5.04 8.78 -14.73
N ALA A 240 5.72 8.48 -15.85
CA ALA A 240 5.11 8.44 -17.18
C ALA A 240 4.08 7.30 -17.34
N MET A 241 4.27 6.18 -16.64
CA MET A 241 3.31 5.07 -16.60
C MET A 241 2.13 5.31 -15.65
N GLY A 242 2.14 6.41 -14.86
CA GLY A 242 1.06 6.76 -13.93
C GLY A 242 1.32 6.44 -12.47
N PHE A 243 2.52 6.02 -12.11
CA PHE A 243 2.94 5.91 -10.72
C PHE A 243 3.22 7.32 -10.17
N LYS A 244 2.23 7.92 -9.53
CA LYS A 244 2.27 9.32 -9.08
C LYS A 244 2.75 9.48 -7.64
N TYR A 245 2.75 8.41 -6.87
CA TYR A 245 3.34 8.34 -5.53
C TYR A 245 4.45 7.28 -5.55
N GLN A 246 5.68 7.71 -5.18
CA GLN A 246 6.86 6.86 -5.24
C GLN A 246 7.72 7.03 -3.99
#